data_4629722d9d25f346431e20677d637236
#
_entry.id   4629722d9d25f346431e20677d637236
#
_cell.length_a   1.000
_cell.length_b   1.000
_cell.length_c   1.000
_cell.angle_alpha   90.00
_cell.angle_beta   90.00
_cell.angle_gamma   90.00
#
_symmetry.space_group_name_H-M   'P 1'
#
loop_
_entity.id
_entity.type
_entity.pdbx_description
1 polymer ?
#
loop_
_entity_poly.entity_id
_entity_poly.type
_entity_poly.pdbx_seq_one_letter_code
_entity_poly.pdbx_strand_id
1 'polypeptide(L)'
;SSDYIRDMRINEKLGTLLTLLMEQSWHPESVTVSRKRLELAAVKEYLDEHYTEKLTLDDLAERFFINKFYLSKIFKETYGTTVNNYLISKRITRAKQLLRFTDMTVDEVGVAVGMGDANYFSRMFRKVEGISPREYRKQW
;
A
#
# COMPACT_ATOMS: atom_id res chain seq x y z
N SER A 1 -18.99 1.28 -1.37
CA SER A 1 -19.03 1.27 -1.30
C SER A 1 -18.85 1.36 -1.46
N SER A 2 -18.69 1.48 -1.50
CA SER A 2 -18.69 1.57 -1.46
C SER A 2 -18.36 1.90 -1.76
N ASP A 3 -18.17 2.13 -1.73
CA ASP A 3 -18.00 2.59 -1.72
C ASP A 3 -17.70 2.77 -2.34
N TYR A 4 -17.62 2.92 -2.72
CA TYR A 4 -17.56 3.13 -2.99
C TYR A 4 -17.89 3.12 -3.25
N ILE A 5 -17.88 3.02 -3.21
CA ILE A 5 -18.28 3.09 -3.15
C ILE A 5 -18.65 3.09 -2.94
N ARG A 6 -18.56 2.94 -2.73
CA ARG A 6 -18.90 3.27 -2.31
C ARG A 6 -18.99 3.62 -2.72
N ASP A 7 -18.74 3.81 -3.18
CA ASP A 7 -18.76 4.39 -3.50
C ASP A 7 -18.99 4.46 -4.26
N MET A 8 -19.22 3.86 -4.47
CA MET A 8 -19.73 4.25 -5.23
C MET A 8 -20.97 4.47 -5.14
N ARG A 9 -21.91 3.99 -4.53
CA ARG A 9 -22.96 4.26 -4.25
C ARG A 9 -23.31 5.50 -3.76
N ILE A 10 -22.81 5.89 -3.09
CA ILE A 10 -22.75 7.15 -2.70
C ILE A 10 -22.82 8.05 -3.80
N ASN A 11 -22.53 7.53 -4.91
CA ASN A 11 -22.19 8.26 -6.06
C ASN A 11 -23.22 9.17 -6.62
N GLU A 12 -24.49 8.87 -6.54
CA GLU A 12 -25.49 9.73 -7.12
C GLU A 12 -25.58 11.07 -6.44
N LYS A 13 -25.69 11.09 -5.11
CA LYS A 13 -25.78 12.34 -4.37
C LYS A 13 -24.49 13.13 -4.42
N LEU A 14 -23.38 12.44 -4.28
CA LEU A 14 -22.10 13.10 -4.34
C LEU A 14 -21.83 13.68 -5.71
N GLY A 15 -22.26 12.97 -6.74
CA GLY A 15 -22.09 13.46 -8.10
C GLY A 15 -22.82 14.78 -8.33
N THR A 16 -24.02 14.90 -7.80
CA THR A 16 -24.79 16.11 -7.93
C THR A 16 -24.13 17.29 -7.24
N LEU A 17 -23.64 17.07 -6.01
CA LEU A 17 -22.94 18.10 -5.28
C LEU A 17 -21.67 18.53 -5.98
N LEU A 18 -20.92 17.57 -6.47
CA LEU A 18 -19.70 17.87 -7.19
C LEU A 18 -19.96 18.68 -8.44
N THR A 19 -21.03 18.36 -9.15
CA THR A 19 -21.40 19.09 -10.35
C THR A 19 -21.69 20.55 -10.05
N LEU A 20 -22.43 20.80 -8.98
CA LEU A 20 -22.73 22.18 -8.59
C LEU A 20 -21.46 22.94 -8.21
N LEU A 21 -20.59 22.31 -7.46
CA LEU A 21 -19.34 22.95 -7.09
C LEU A 21 -18.47 23.23 -8.32
N MET A 22 -18.45 22.32 -9.25
CA MET A 22 -17.66 22.49 -10.45
C MET A 22 -18.17 23.63 -11.32
N GLU A 23 -19.46 23.81 -11.37
CA GLU A 23 -20.04 24.91 -12.14
C GLU A 23 -19.61 26.25 -11.58
N GLN A 24 -19.45 26.34 -10.27
CA GLN A 24 -19.10 27.59 -9.61
C GLN A 24 -17.61 27.87 -9.58
N SER A 25 -16.80 26.82 -9.49
CA SER A 25 -15.37 27.00 -9.31
C SER A 25 -14.56 25.93 -10.02
N TRP A 26 -14.95 25.59 -11.21
CA TRP A 26 -14.27 24.55 -11.97
C TRP A 26 -12.89 25.00 -12.45
N HIS A 27 -11.88 24.18 -12.15
CA HIS A 27 -10.51 24.37 -12.59
C HIS A 27 -9.96 23.06 -13.11
N PRO A 28 -9.45 23.00 -14.36
CA PRO A 28 -8.92 21.77 -14.93
C PRO A 28 -7.82 21.16 -14.06
N GLU A 29 -6.98 22.00 -13.47
CA GLU A 29 -5.90 21.52 -12.60
C GLU A 29 -6.42 20.80 -11.39
N SER A 30 -7.48 21.31 -10.77
CA SER A 30 -8.10 20.68 -9.61
C SER A 30 -8.67 19.31 -9.94
N VAL A 31 -9.30 19.17 -11.10
CA VAL A 31 -9.83 17.90 -11.56
C VAL A 31 -8.71 16.89 -11.75
N THR A 32 -7.60 17.31 -12.36
CA THR A 32 -6.45 16.45 -12.58
C THR A 32 -5.84 15.97 -11.25
N VAL A 33 -5.69 16.88 -10.29
CA VAL A 33 -5.15 16.54 -8.97
C VAL A 33 -6.05 15.55 -8.25
N SER A 34 -7.38 15.75 -8.31
CA SER A 34 -8.33 14.84 -7.68
C SER A 34 -8.25 13.44 -8.29
N ARG A 35 -8.13 13.37 -9.63
CA ARG A 35 -8.00 12.08 -10.31
C ARG A 35 -6.72 11.37 -9.90
N LYS A 36 -5.61 12.10 -9.81
CA LYS A 36 -4.34 11.51 -9.36
C LYS A 36 -4.44 10.95 -7.96
N ARG A 37 -5.10 11.66 -7.07
CA ARG A 37 -5.29 11.18 -5.69
C ARG A 37 -6.11 9.91 -5.65
N LEU A 38 -7.16 9.81 -6.47
CA LEU A 38 -7.99 8.62 -6.55
C LEU A 38 -7.21 7.44 -7.10
N GLU A 39 -6.38 7.67 -8.11
CA GLU A 39 -5.54 6.61 -8.66
C GLU A 39 -4.54 6.11 -7.63
N LEU A 40 -3.90 7.03 -6.90
CA LEU A 40 -2.96 6.66 -5.86
C LEU A 40 -3.63 5.93 -4.71
N ALA A 41 -4.82 6.36 -4.32
CA ALA A 41 -5.58 5.68 -3.28
C ALA A 41 -5.89 4.24 -3.69
N ALA A 42 -6.25 4.04 -4.96
CA ALA A 42 -6.51 2.70 -5.48
C ALA A 42 -5.25 1.84 -5.47
N VAL A 43 -4.10 2.41 -5.82
CA VAL A 43 -2.82 1.71 -5.76
C VAL A 43 -2.51 1.30 -4.32
N LYS A 44 -2.65 2.23 -3.39
CA LYS A 44 -2.36 1.96 -1.98
C LYS A 44 -3.27 0.86 -1.44
N GLU A 45 -4.55 0.92 -1.76
CA GLU A 45 -5.52 -0.09 -1.34
C GLU A 45 -5.15 -1.46 -1.91
N TYR A 46 -4.74 -1.50 -3.17
CA TYR A 46 -4.31 -2.74 -3.79
C TYR A 46 -3.08 -3.31 -3.07
N LEU A 47 -2.13 -2.46 -2.70
CA LEU A 47 -0.96 -2.89 -1.94
C LEU A 47 -1.36 -3.44 -0.58
N ASP A 48 -2.30 -2.79 0.09
CA ASP A 48 -2.78 -3.23 1.41
C ASP A 48 -3.44 -4.60 1.35
N GLU A 49 -4.10 -4.92 0.25
CA GLU A 49 -4.78 -6.19 0.09
C GLU A 49 -3.89 -7.30 -0.46
N HIS A 50 -2.85 -6.96 -1.20
CA HIS A 50 -2.02 -7.93 -1.91
C HIS A 50 -0.54 -7.90 -1.51
N TYR A 51 -0.24 -7.39 -0.32
CA TYR A 51 1.16 -7.21 0.09
C TYR A 51 1.94 -8.52 0.22
N THR A 52 1.26 -9.65 0.37
CA THR A 52 1.92 -10.95 0.47
C THR A 52 2.32 -11.51 -0.89
N GLU A 53 1.83 -10.92 -1.96
CA GLU A 53 2.13 -11.37 -3.33
C GLU A 53 3.41 -10.71 -3.83
N LYS A 54 4.00 -11.31 -4.85
CA LYS A 54 5.17 -10.73 -5.48
C LYS A 54 4.71 -9.59 -6.39
N LEU A 55 4.93 -8.37 -5.92
CA LEU A 55 4.51 -7.17 -6.64
C LEU A 55 5.73 -6.35 -7.02
N THR A 56 5.76 -5.89 -8.27
CA THR A 56 6.79 -4.96 -8.74
C THR A 56 6.14 -3.66 -9.14
N LEU A 57 6.95 -2.62 -9.26
CA LEU A 57 6.47 -1.34 -9.73
C LEU A 57 5.91 -1.46 -11.15
N ASP A 58 6.54 -2.30 -11.98
CA ASP A 58 6.05 -2.55 -13.34
C ASP A 58 4.66 -3.18 -13.34
N ASP A 59 4.43 -4.14 -12.44
CA ASP A 59 3.12 -4.78 -12.31
C ASP A 59 2.03 -3.77 -11.96
N LEU A 60 2.32 -2.88 -11.03
CA LEU A 60 1.38 -1.84 -10.61
C LEU A 60 1.12 -0.84 -11.73
N ALA A 61 2.17 -0.42 -12.41
CA ALA A 61 2.06 0.54 -13.50
C ALA A 61 1.17 -0.02 -14.61
N GLU A 62 1.37 -1.30 -14.93
CA GLU A 62 0.59 -1.96 -15.96
C GLU A 62 -0.88 -2.11 -15.53
N ARG A 63 -1.09 -2.53 -14.29
CA ARG A 63 -2.43 -2.76 -13.76
C ARG A 63 -3.27 -1.49 -13.72
N PHE A 64 -2.66 -0.36 -13.36
CA PHE A 64 -3.37 0.90 -13.21
C PHE A 64 -3.19 1.84 -14.41
N PHE A 65 -2.55 1.35 -15.46
CA PHE A 65 -2.34 2.13 -16.69
C PHE A 65 -1.63 3.46 -16.42
N ILE A 66 -0.58 3.41 -15.59
CA ILE A 66 0.20 4.58 -15.20
C ILE A 66 1.66 4.32 -15.56
N ASN A 67 2.37 5.36 -16.03
CA ASN A 67 3.80 5.26 -16.27
C ASN A 67 4.51 4.97 -14.94
N LYS A 68 5.42 3.99 -14.92
CA LYS A 68 6.05 3.56 -13.66
C LYS A 68 6.89 4.64 -13.01
N PHE A 69 7.56 5.46 -13.78
CA PHE A 69 8.40 6.54 -13.24
C PHE A 69 7.53 7.60 -12.58
N TYR A 70 6.41 7.90 -13.22
CA TYR A 70 5.44 8.84 -12.69
C TYR A 70 4.81 8.30 -11.42
N LEU A 71 4.41 7.03 -11.43
CA LEU A 71 3.84 6.37 -10.26
C LEU A 71 4.81 6.41 -9.08
N SER A 72 6.06 6.06 -9.32
CA SER A 72 7.10 6.07 -8.30
C SER A 72 7.24 7.46 -7.68
N LYS A 73 7.31 8.47 -8.54
CA LYS A 73 7.49 9.86 -8.09
C LYS A 73 6.31 10.34 -7.26
N ILE A 74 5.10 10.17 -7.78
CA ILE A 74 3.93 10.74 -7.12
C ILE A 74 3.56 9.98 -5.86
N PHE A 75 3.82 8.67 -5.82
CA PHE A 75 3.60 7.88 -4.63
C PHE A 75 4.48 8.38 -3.49
N LYS A 76 5.77 8.60 -3.79
CA LYS A 76 6.70 9.09 -2.78
C LYS A 76 6.36 10.51 -2.32
N GLU A 77 5.95 11.37 -3.24
CA GLU A 77 5.56 12.73 -2.89
C GLU A 77 4.32 12.77 -2.01
N THR A 78 3.37 11.87 -2.28
CA THR A 78 2.10 11.86 -1.56
C THR A 78 2.19 11.16 -0.22
N TYR A 79 2.88 10.02 -0.16
CA TYR A 79 2.92 9.19 1.05
C TYR A 79 4.25 9.22 1.80
N GLY A 80 5.24 9.94 1.28
CA GLY A 80 6.51 10.09 1.96
C GLY A 80 7.43 8.86 1.92
N THR A 81 7.04 7.81 1.21
CA THR A 81 7.82 6.58 1.12
C THR A 81 7.68 5.98 -0.27
N THR A 82 8.65 5.18 -0.68
CA THR A 82 8.58 4.49 -1.97
C THR A 82 7.57 3.35 -1.88
N VAL A 83 7.08 2.89 -3.04
CA VAL A 83 6.20 1.73 -3.11
C VAL A 83 6.85 0.53 -2.44
N ASN A 84 8.13 0.28 -2.76
CA ASN A 84 8.85 -0.86 -2.22
C ASN A 84 8.96 -0.79 -0.69
N ASN A 85 9.34 0.36 -0.17
CA ASN A 85 9.45 0.53 1.28
C ASN A 85 8.09 0.41 1.97
N TYR A 86 7.05 0.87 1.33
CA TYR A 86 5.69 0.71 1.86
C TYR A 86 5.32 -0.77 1.98
N LEU A 87 5.61 -1.56 0.93
CA LEU A 87 5.35 -3.01 0.97
C LEU A 87 6.15 -3.70 2.06
N ILE A 88 7.44 -3.37 2.17
CA ILE A 88 8.29 -3.96 3.20
C ILE A 88 7.72 -3.64 4.59
N SER A 89 7.35 -2.39 4.81
CA SER A 89 6.79 -1.97 6.08
C SER A 89 5.51 -2.73 6.44
N LYS A 90 4.63 -2.92 5.46
CA LYS A 90 3.40 -3.71 5.66
C LYS A 90 3.71 -5.14 6.04
N ARG A 91 4.64 -5.75 5.32
CA ARG A 91 5.04 -7.14 5.57
C ARG A 91 5.66 -7.30 6.94
N ILE A 92 6.52 -6.36 7.34
CA ILE A 92 7.17 -6.41 8.66
C ILE A 92 6.14 -6.21 9.77
N THR A 93 5.19 -5.31 9.60
CA THR A 93 4.13 -5.09 10.59
C THR A 93 3.34 -6.38 10.81
N ARG A 94 2.99 -7.08 9.74
CA ARG A 94 2.27 -8.36 9.86
C ARG A 94 3.17 -9.42 10.47
N ALA A 95 4.44 -9.44 10.10
CA ALA A 95 5.40 -10.40 10.66
C ALA A 95 5.50 -10.25 12.18
N LYS A 96 5.51 -9.02 12.67
CA LYS A 96 5.55 -8.76 14.11
C LYS A 96 4.35 -9.38 14.82
N GLN A 97 3.17 -9.26 14.24
CA GLN A 97 1.97 -9.86 14.81
C GLN A 97 2.08 -11.38 14.84
N LEU A 98 2.56 -11.98 13.75
CA LEU A 98 2.70 -13.44 13.70
C LEU A 98 3.76 -13.94 14.65
N LEU A 99 4.88 -13.23 14.78
CA LEU A 99 5.93 -13.59 15.70
C LEU A 99 5.45 -13.54 17.16
N ARG A 100 4.62 -12.56 17.47
CA ARG A 100 4.13 -12.35 18.82
C ARG A 100 2.99 -13.28 19.20
N PHE A 101 2.07 -13.52 18.30
CA PHE A 101 0.81 -14.18 18.64
C PHE A 101 0.65 -15.60 18.11
N THR A 102 1.65 -16.14 17.40
CA THR A 102 1.58 -17.52 16.91
C THR A 102 2.87 -18.26 17.23
N ASP A 103 2.81 -19.59 17.03
CA ASP A 103 3.97 -20.47 17.20
C ASP A 103 4.69 -20.74 15.88
N MET A 104 4.36 -19.99 14.82
CA MET A 104 5.00 -20.16 13.53
C MET A 104 6.50 -19.93 13.66
N THR A 105 7.28 -20.72 12.90
CA THR A 105 8.73 -20.49 12.87
C THR A 105 9.03 -19.17 12.18
N VAL A 106 10.22 -18.64 12.41
CA VAL A 106 10.64 -17.40 11.73
C VAL A 106 10.55 -17.56 10.22
N ASP A 107 10.97 -18.71 9.70
CA ASP A 107 10.89 -18.98 8.25
C ASP A 107 9.46 -19.02 7.75
N GLU A 108 8.58 -19.65 8.51
CA GLU A 108 7.15 -19.69 8.17
C GLU A 108 6.54 -18.31 8.15
N VAL A 109 6.91 -17.47 9.10
CA VAL A 109 6.43 -16.09 9.15
C VAL A 109 6.89 -15.34 7.90
N GLY A 110 8.15 -15.49 7.51
CA GLY A 110 8.67 -14.85 6.31
C GLY A 110 7.88 -15.22 5.08
N VAL A 111 7.59 -16.50 4.91
CA VAL A 111 6.77 -16.97 3.78
C VAL A 111 5.36 -16.39 3.84
N ALA A 112 4.76 -16.40 5.02
CA ALA A 112 3.37 -15.93 5.20
C ALA A 112 3.21 -14.46 4.84
N VAL A 113 4.24 -13.64 5.03
CA VAL A 113 4.14 -12.21 4.73
C VAL A 113 4.69 -11.86 3.33
N GLY A 114 5.06 -12.87 2.54
CA GLY A 114 5.51 -12.63 1.18
C GLY A 114 7.01 -12.45 1.03
N MET A 115 7.78 -12.78 2.05
CA MET A 115 9.25 -12.73 2.03
C MET A 115 9.78 -14.15 2.22
N GLY A 116 9.71 -14.96 1.17
CA GLY A 116 10.05 -16.37 1.26
C GLY A 116 11.52 -16.69 1.47
N ASP A 117 12.43 -15.77 1.14
CA ASP A 117 13.85 -15.96 1.37
C ASP A 117 14.15 -15.60 2.83
N ALA A 118 14.55 -16.61 3.62
CA ALA A 118 14.77 -16.42 5.05
C ALA A 118 15.84 -15.37 5.36
N ASN A 119 16.91 -15.34 4.57
CA ASN A 119 17.97 -14.35 4.78
C ASN A 119 17.48 -12.95 4.47
N TYR A 120 16.74 -12.81 3.38
CA TYR A 120 16.18 -11.54 3.00
C TYR A 120 15.19 -11.03 4.06
N PHE A 121 14.31 -11.92 4.51
CA PHE A 121 13.34 -11.57 5.55
C PHE A 121 14.02 -11.07 6.81
N SER A 122 15.01 -11.82 7.30
CA SER A 122 15.72 -11.45 8.51
C SER A 122 16.44 -10.11 8.38
N ARG A 123 17.06 -9.86 7.23
CA ARG A 123 17.75 -8.59 6.99
C ARG A 123 16.78 -7.42 6.95
N MET A 124 15.65 -7.59 6.27
CA MET A 124 14.66 -6.53 6.17
C MET A 124 14.00 -6.26 7.51
N PHE A 125 13.69 -7.33 8.25
CA PHE A 125 13.12 -7.17 9.59
C PHE A 125 14.07 -6.38 10.49
N ARG A 126 15.34 -6.77 10.50
CA ARG A 126 16.33 -6.08 11.32
C ARG A 126 16.54 -4.65 10.87
N LYS A 127 16.49 -4.39 9.58
CA LYS A 127 16.63 -3.03 9.04
C LYS A 127 15.50 -2.13 9.52
N VAL A 128 14.29 -2.65 9.55
CA VAL A 128 13.11 -1.87 9.96
C VAL A 128 12.98 -1.77 11.47
N GLU A 129 13.18 -2.89 12.19
CA GLU A 129 12.94 -2.96 13.63
C GLU A 129 14.18 -2.79 14.51
N GLY A 130 15.36 -2.90 13.94
CA GLY A 130 16.60 -2.76 14.69
C GLY A 130 17.10 -4.05 15.34
N ILE A 131 16.28 -5.08 15.40
CA ILE A 131 16.67 -6.38 15.98
C ILE A 131 16.17 -7.48 15.04
N SER A 132 16.71 -8.70 15.22
CA SER A 132 16.30 -9.83 14.39
C SER A 132 14.89 -10.30 14.75
N PRO A 133 14.22 -11.05 13.86
CA PRO A 133 12.91 -11.63 14.18
C PRO A 133 12.96 -12.52 15.41
N ARG A 134 14.03 -13.28 15.55
CA ARG A 134 14.20 -14.18 16.69
C ARG A 134 14.33 -13.39 18.00
N GLU A 135 15.11 -12.33 17.97
CA GLU A 135 15.25 -11.46 19.14
C GLU A 135 13.93 -10.77 19.49
N TYR A 136 13.21 -10.34 18.45
CA TYR A 136 11.91 -9.72 18.67
C TYR A 136 10.95 -10.67 19.39
N ARG A 137 10.90 -11.92 18.94
CA ARG A 137 10.02 -12.93 19.58
C ARG A 137 10.35 -13.15 21.03
N LYS A 138 11.63 -13.13 21.38
CA LYS A 138 12.05 -13.35 22.76
C LYS A 138 11.57 -12.28 23.73
N GLN A 139 11.14 -11.15 23.25
CA GLN A 139 10.65 -10.07 24.10
C GLN A 139 9.23 -10.34 24.62
N TRP A 140 8.56 -11.35 24.11
CA TRP A 140 7.15 -11.62 24.45
C TRP A 140 6.93 -12.99 25.08
#